data_c4a59cbbe155bdcbe190ade77a3a292f
#
_entry.id   c4a59cbbe155bdcbe190ade77a3a292f
#
_cell.length_a   1.000
_cell.length_b   1.000
_cell.length_c   1.000
_cell.angle_alpha   90.00
_cell.angle_beta   90.00
_cell.angle_gamma   90.00
#
_symmetry.space_group_name_H-M   'P 1'
#
loop_
_entity.id
_entity.type
_entity.pdbx_description
1 polymer ?
#
loop_
_entity_poly.entity_id
_entity_poly.type
_entity_poly.pdbx_seq_one_letter_code
_entity_poly.pdbx_strand_id
1 'polypeptide(L)'
;QPPSHTNSFPMIGTPMQRVLYVGLDPGLVAENIALLPIYKVEVKLGAGVVMRDGKKHFVNPGTQEDLRLATYQGFAVQVVDAWMNSPGHRVNIVHTDLRYLGCSVLQTVSILGVDQLFCVQVFFTPKK
;
A
#
# COMPACT_ATOMS: atom_id res chain seq x y z
N GLN A 1 7.77 -7.66 9.35
CA GLN A 1 8.27 -6.27 9.45
C GLN A 1 7.20 -5.30 8.97
N PRO A 2 7.05 -4.16 9.63
CA PRO A 2 6.17 -3.12 9.13
C PRO A 2 6.66 -2.62 7.76
N PRO A 3 5.77 -2.06 6.93
CA PRO A 3 6.16 -1.48 5.66
C PRO A 3 7.19 -0.37 5.86
N SER A 4 8.20 -0.32 4.99
CA SER A 4 9.27 0.65 5.07
C SER A 4 9.61 1.22 3.70
N HIS A 5 10.02 2.48 3.66
CA HIS A 5 10.55 3.13 2.46
C HIS A 5 11.97 2.67 2.12
N THR A 6 12.61 1.91 3.00
CA THR A 6 13.97 1.41 2.81
C THR A 6 13.98 -0.12 2.82
N ASN A 7 14.92 -0.70 2.11
CA ASN A 7 15.22 -2.13 2.15
C ASN A 7 16.74 -2.35 2.34
N SER A 8 17.12 -3.60 2.61
CA SER A 8 18.51 -3.96 2.91
C SER A 8 19.40 -4.17 1.67
N PHE A 9 18.86 -4.08 0.47
CA PHE A 9 19.64 -4.26 -0.75
C PHE A 9 20.47 -3.02 -1.06
N PRO A 10 21.80 -3.15 -1.24
CA PRO A 10 22.62 -2.04 -1.72
C PRO A 10 22.11 -1.52 -3.07
N MET A 11 22.29 -0.25 -3.33
CA MET A 11 21.90 0.46 -4.57
C MET A 11 20.39 0.62 -4.82
N ILE A 12 19.52 -0.09 -4.12
CA ILE A 12 18.05 0.05 -4.25
C ILE A 12 17.36 0.22 -2.91
N GLY A 13 18.11 0.56 -1.86
CA GLY A 13 17.60 0.68 -0.50
C GLY A 13 16.61 1.82 -0.30
N THR A 14 16.78 2.93 -0.99
CA THR A 14 15.91 4.12 -0.88
C THR A 14 15.12 4.36 -2.17
N PRO A 15 14.01 5.13 -2.11
CA PRO A 15 13.28 5.51 -3.33
C PRO A 15 14.17 6.18 -4.38
N MET A 16 15.03 7.09 -3.99
CA MET A 16 15.99 7.76 -4.86
C MET A 16 16.92 6.76 -5.56
N GLN A 17 17.49 5.83 -4.81
CA GLN A 17 18.38 4.80 -5.35
C GLN A 17 17.66 3.89 -6.35
N ARG A 18 16.39 3.54 -6.11
CA ARG A 18 15.60 2.73 -7.04
C ARG A 18 15.34 3.44 -8.36
N VAL A 19 15.07 4.74 -8.33
CA VAL A 19 14.89 5.54 -9.54
C VAL A 19 16.20 5.64 -10.33
N LEU A 20 17.33 5.88 -9.67
CA LEU A 20 18.65 5.89 -10.29
C LEU A 20 19.02 4.52 -10.88
N TYR A 21 18.71 3.43 -10.19
CA TYR A 21 19.03 2.05 -10.61
C TYR A 21 18.40 1.69 -11.97
N VAL A 22 17.19 2.18 -12.24
CA VAL A 22 16.52 1.95 -13.53
C VAL A 22 16.94 2.94 -14.63
N GLY A 23 17.99 3.71 -14.39
CA GLY A 23 18.59 4.60 -15.39
C GLY A 23 17.92 5.95 -15.54
N LEU A 24 17.08 6.33 -14.60
CA LEU A 24 16.47 7.67 -14.56
C LEU A 24 17.34 8.62 -13.73
N ASP A 25 17.36 9.88 -14.09
CA ASP A 25 18.08 10.94 -13.35
C ASP A 25 17.06 11.87 -12.66
N PRO A 26 16.69 11.58 -11.41
CA PRO A 26 15.65 12.33 -10.72
C PRO A 26 16.17 13.62 -10.09
N GLY A 27 15.41 14.70 -10.26
CA GLY A 27 15.59 15.94 -9.49
C GLY A 27 14.87 15.87 -8.15
N LEU A 28 13.66 15.32 -8.15
CA LEU A 28 12.82 15.16 -6.95
C LEU A 28 12.17 13.78 -6.96
N VAL A 29 12.17 13.10 -5.82
CA VAL A 29 11.53 11.79 -5.64
C VAL A 29 10.70 11.82 -4.35
N ALA A 30 9.50 11.26 -4.42
CA ALA A 30 8.65 10.99 -3.26
C ALA A 30 8.02 9.59 -3.39
N GLU A 31 7.62 9.01 -2.27
CA GLU A 31 7.03 7.67 -2.23
C GLU A 31 5.88 7.60 -1.25
N ASN A 32 4.79 6.98 -1.67
CA ASN A 32 3.72 6.52 -0.79
C ASN A 32 3.73 5.00 -0.75
N ILE A 33 3.61 4.44 0.45
CA ILE A 33 3.44 3.01 0.66
C ILE A 33 2.19 2.74 1.49
N ALA A 34 1.58 1.59 1.26
CA ALA A 34 0.47 1.09 2.07
C ALA A 34 0.50 -0.44 2.12
N LEU A 35 0.04 -0.99 3.22
CA LEU A 35 -0.16 -2.41 3.41
C LEU A 35 -1.60 -2.61 3.86
N LEU A 36 -2.44 -3.15 2.98
CA LEU A 36 -3.86 -3.32 3.23
C LEU A 36 -4.30 -4.77 2.97
N PRO A 37 -5.25 -5.30 3.77
CA PRO A 37 -5.82 -6.61 3.49
C PRO A 37 -6.58 -6.61 2.16
N ILE A 38 -6.60 -7.77 1.50
CA ILE A 38 -7.30 -7.92 0.21
C ILE A 38 -8.84 -7.92 0.34
N TYR A 39 -9.33 -7.88 1.56
CA TYR A 39 -10.76 -7.92 1.86
C TYR A 39 -11.38 -6.52 1.82
N LYS A 40 -12.67 -6.45 1.47
CA LYS A 40 -13.46 -5.24 1.64
C LYS A 40 -13.72 -5.04 3.13
N VAL A 41 -13.05 -4.06 3.73
CA VAL A 41 -13.14 -3.74 5.16
C VAL A 41 -13.81 -2.39 5.33
N GLU A 42 -14.77 -2.30 6.25
CA GLU A 42 -15.30 -1.02 6.68
C GLU A 42 -14.29 -0.33 7.62
N VAL A 43 -13.86 0.86 7.25
CA VAL A 43 -12.78 1.60 7.94
C VAL A 43 -13.03 1.77 9.44
N LYS A 44 -14.31 1.92 9.84
CA LYS A 44 -14.68 2.14 11.25
C LYS A 44 -14.72 0.85 12.09
N LEU A 45 -14.98 -0.29 11.46
CA LEU A 45 -15.19 -1.56 12.16
C LEU A 45 -13.98 -2.49 12.11
N GLY A 46 -13.11 -2.30 11.10
CA GLY A 46 -11.97 -3.19 10.89
C GLY A 46 -12.39 -4.61 10.51
N ALA A 47 -11.56 -5.58 10.85
CA ALA A 47 -11.81 -6.99 10.61
C ALA A 47 -11.72 -7.77 11.92
N GLY A 48 -12.68 -8.68 12.15
CA GLY A 48 -12.64 -9.68 13.21
C GLY A 48 -12.08 -11.00 12.70
N VAL A 49 -11.69 -11.87 13.61
CA VAL A 49 -11.26 -13.23 13.31
C VAL A 49 -12.09 -14.20 14.14
N VAL A 50 -12.66 -15.20 13.48
CA VAL A 50 -13.36 -16.31 14.13
C VAL A 50 -12.81 -17.64 13.64
N MET A 51 -12.88 -18.66 14.51
CA MET A 51 -12.54 -20.04 14.16
C MET A 51 -13.81 -20.81 13.86
N ARG A 52 -13.89 -21.41 12.67
CA ARG A 52 -14.98 -22.32 12.27
C ARG A 52 -14.36 -23.57 11.63
N ASP A 53 -14.75 -24.74 12.12
CA ASP A 53 -14.25 -26.03 11.62
C ASP A 53 -12.70 -26.11 11.56
N GLY A 54 -12.03 -25.52 12.58
CA GLY A 54 -10.57 -25.48 12.66
C GLY A 54 -9.89 -24.51 11.71
N LYS A 55 -10.65 -23.69 10.98
CA LYS A 55 -10.12 -22.68 10.03
C LYS A 55 -10.39 -21.27 10.52
N LYS A 56 -9.45 -20.37 10.26
CA LYS A 56 -9.63 -18.93 10.48
C LYS A 56 -10.54 -18.33 9.42
N HIS A 57 -11.52 -17.56 9.86
CA HIS A 57 -12.36 -16.74 9.00
C HIS A 57 -12.20 -15.28 9.39
N PHE A 58 -12.04 -14.43 8.40
CA PHE A 58 -12.05 -12.98 8.59
C PHE A 58 -13.47 -12.49 8.40
N VAL A 59 -14.00 -11.83 9.43
CA VAL A 59 -15.41 -11.49 9.51
C VAL A 59 -15.62 -10.02 9.81
N ASN A 60 -16.80 -9.52 9.46
CA ASN A 60 -17.29 -8.25 9.95
C ASN A 60 -17.54 -8.36 11.47
N PRO A 61 -16.92 -7.52 12.31
CA PRO A 61 -17.07 -7.64 13.77
C PRO A 61 -18.51 -7.42 14.25
N GLY A 62 -19.31 -6.66 13.51
CA GLY A 62 -20.70 -6.36 13.87
C GLY A 62 -21.67 -7.48 13.53
N THR A 63 -21.50 -8.14 12.36
CA THR A 63 -22.43 -9.17 11.87
C THR A 63 -21.90 -10.58 11.99
N GLN A 64 -20.60 -10.78 12.21
CA GLN A 64 -19.91 -12.07 12.21
C GLN A 64 -19.94 -12.79 10.86
N GLU A 65 -20.34 -12.11 9.80
CA GLU A 65 -20.31 -12.64 8.43
C GLU A 65 -18.91 -12.56 7.85
N ASP A 66 -18.56 -13.51 7.00
CA ASP A 66 -17.27 -13.53 6.33
C ASP A 66 -17.08 -12.27 5.48
N LEU A 67 -15.87 -11.69 5.55
CA LEU A 67 -15.50 -10.58 4.71
C LEU A 67 -15.40 -11.03 3.26
N ARG A 68 -15.88 -10.20 2.35
CA ARG A 68 -15.74 -10.41 0.92
C ARG A 68 -14.39 -9.89 0.45
N LEU A 69 -13.85 -10.52 -0.59
CA LEU A 69 -12.69 -9.99 -1.30
C LEU A 69 -13.05 -8.64 -1.93
N ALA A 70 -12.12 -7.70 -1.85
CA ALA A 70 -12.23 -6.47 -2.61
C ALA A 70 -12.07 -6.77 -4.11
N THR A 71 -12.80 -6.05 -4.96
CA THR A 71 -12.49 -6.00 -6.38
C THR A 71 -11.19 -5.22 -6.62
N TYR A 72 -10.53 -5.42 -7.75
CA TYR A 72 -9.34 -4.62 -8.10
C TYR A 72 -9.62 -3.12 -8.06
N GLN A 73 -10.72 -2.69 -8.65
CA GLN A 73 -11.13 -1.30 -8.64
C GLN A 73 -11.45 -0.80 -7.22
N GLY A 74 -12.20 -1.58 -6.44
CA GLY A 74 -12.54 -1.23 -5.06
C GLY A 74 -11.31 -1.13 -4.17
N PHE A 75 -10.33 -2.04 -4.34
CA PHE A 75 -9.07 -1.99 -3.63
C PHE A 75 -8.25 -0.74 -4.01
N ALA A 76 -8.15 -0.42 -5.30
CA ALA A 76 -7.47 0.78 -5.77
C ALA A 76 -8.06 2.06 -5.16
N VAL A 77 -9.40 2.16 -5.09
CA VAL A 77 -10.07 3.27 -4.42
C VAL A 77 -9.72 3.31 -2.94
N GLN A 78 -9.75 2.19 -2.23
CA GLN A 78 -9.42 2.11 -0.81
C GLN A 78 -8.00 2.60 -0.52
N VAL A 79 -7.00 2.17 -1.30
CA VAL A 79 -5.61 2.55 -1.07
C VAL A 79 -5.37 4.04 -1.36
N VAL A 80 -5.95 4.57 -2.42
CA VAL A 80 -5.84 5.99 -2.74
C VAL A 80 -6.53 6.85 -1.69
N ASP A 81 -7.73 6.46 -1.25
CA ASP A 81 -8.44 7.15 -0.16
C ASP A 81 -7.64 7.14 1.14
N ALA A 82 -7.00 6.02 1.48
CA ALA A 82 -6.13 5.93 2.65
C ALA A 82 -4.96 6.93 2.57
N TRP A 83 -4.32 7.02 1.41
CA TRP A 83 -3.25 7.99 1.19
C TRP A 83 -3.76 9.44 1.22
N MET A 84 -4.89 9.72 0.59
CA MET A 84 -5.48 11.07 0.57
C MET A 84 -5.96 11.55 1.94
N ASN A 85 -6.37 10.64 2.81
CA ASN A 85 -6.75 10.94 4.20
C ASN A 85 -5.57 11.04 5.17
N SER A 86 -4.37 10.74 4.72
CA SER A 86 -3.13 10.86 5.49
C SER A 86 -2.36 12.11 5.02
N PRO A 87 -2.19 13.15 5.85
CA PRO A 87 -1.54 14.40 5.43
C PRO A 87 -0.16 14.21 4.82
N GLY A 88 0.66 13.32 5.38
CA GLY A 88 2.01 13.03 4.88
C GLY A 88 2.03 12.34 3.51
N HIS A 89 1.05 11.48 3.23
CA HIS A 89 0.92 10.83 1.92
C HIS A 89 0.23 11.75 0.90
N ARG A 90 -0.79 12.49 1.35
CA ARG A 90 -1.52 13.42 0.49
C ARG A 90 -0.62 14.48 -0.14
N VAL A 91 0.34 15.01 0.61
CA VAL A 91 1.25 16.05 0.12
C VAL A 91 2.03 15.57 -1.11
N ASN A 92 2.39 14.29 -1.19
CA ASN A 92 3.07 13.72 -2.35
C ASN A 92 2.15 13.66 -3.58
N ILE A 93 0.87 13.29 -3.38
CA ILE A 93 -0.10 13.17 -4.48
C ILE A 93 -0.42 14.54 -5.10
N VAL A 94 -0.58 15.57 -4.27
CA VAL A 94 -0.95 16.92 -4.73
C VAL A 94 0.24 17.82 -5.05
N HIS A 95 1.47 17.29 -4.96
CA HIS A 95 2.69 18.07 -5.15
C HIS A 95 2.84 18.53 -6.61
N THR A 96 2.86 19.82 -6.83
CA THR A 96 2.85 20.43 -8.17
C THR A 96 4.11 20.16 -9.00
N ASP A 97 5.24 19.89 -8.33
CA ASP A 97 6.52 19.66 -9.00
C ASP A 97 6.81 18.19 -9.29
N LEU A 98 5.99 17.27 -8.77
CA LEU A 98 6.08 15.85 -9.10
C LEU A 98 5.24 15.57 -10.36
N ARG A 99 5.88 15.10 -11.42
CA ARG A 99 5.28 15.02 -12.76
C ARG A 99 5.04 13.61 -13.25
N TYR A 100 5.77 12.62 -12.73
CA TYR A 100 5.69 11.23 -13.16
C TYR A 100 5.36 10.33 -11.98
N LEU A 101 4.62 9.28 -12.26
CA LEU A 101 4.15 8.30 -11.29
C LEU A 101 4.42 6.89 -11.79
N GLY A 102 5.03 6.08 -10.93
CA GLY A 102 5.09 4.63 -11.08
C GLY A 102 4.39 3.95 -9.92
N CYS A 103 3.66 2.88 -10.19
CA CYS A 103 2.97 2.10 -9.17
C CYS A 103 3.40 0.64 -9.21
N SER A 104 3.42 0.00 -8.06
CA SER A 104 3.68 -1.42 -7.91
C SER A 104 2.84 -2.01 -6.78
N VAL A 105 2.47 -3.27 -6.92
CA VAL A 105 1.71 -4.01 -5.91
C VAL A 105 2.34 -5.39 -5.74
N LEU A 106 2.55 -5.81 -4.50
CA LEU A 106 3.05 -7.12 -4.13
C LEU A 106 2.07 -7.78 -3.15
N GLN A 107 1.65 -9.00 -3.45
CA GLN A 107 0.87 -9.80 -2.51
C GLN A 107 1.78 -10.37 -1.42
N THR A 108 1.37 -10.24 -0.19
CA THR A 108 2.05 -10.76 0.99
C THR A 108 1.04 -11.41 1.94
N VAL A 109 1.57 -12.13 2.94
CA VAL A 109 0.75 -12.71 4.00
C VAL A 109 1.23 -12.14 5.34
N SER A 110 0.31 -11.65 6.16
CA SER A 110 0.63 -11.15 7.49
C SER A 110 1.01 -12.28 8.44
N ILE A 111 1.60 -11.94 9.60
CA ILE A 111 1.87 -12.89 10.69
C ILE A 111 0.59 -13.62 11.13
N LEU A 112 -0.58 -12.97 11.04
CA LEU A 112 -1.88 -13.55 11.38
C LEU A 112 -2.47 -14.41 10.27
N GLY A 113 -1.77 -14.59 9.12
CA GLY A 113 -2.23 -15.37 7.99
C GLY A 113 -3.26 -14.64 7.10
N VAL A 114 -3.32 -13.30 7.18
CA VAL A 114 -4.17 -12.48 6.31
C VAL A 114 -3.44 -12.17 5.02
N ASP A 115 -4.05 -12.45 3.89
CA ASP A 115 -3.56 -11.99 2.59
C ASP A 115 -3.67 -10.47 2.50
N GLN A 116 -2.57 -9.84 2.11
CA GLN A 116 -2.43 -8.39 2.04
C GLN A 116 -1.77 -7.98 0.73
N LEU A 117 -2.01 -6.75 0.32
CA LEU A 117 -1.29 -6.13 -0.77
C LEU A 117 -0.40 -4.99 -0.24
N PHE A 118 0.88 -5.10 -0.53
CA PHE A 118 1.85 -4.03 -0.33
C PHE A 118 1.85 -3.14 -1.57
N CYS A 119 1.39 -1.91 -1.42
CA CYS A 119 1.19 -0.97 -2.51
C CYS A 119 2.22 0.15 -2.43
N VAL A 120 2.77 0.50 -3.57
CA VAL A 120 3.79 1.55 -3.70
C VAL A 120 3.41 2.50 -4.81
N GLN A 121 3.51 3.81 -4.54
CA GLN A 121 3.54 4.88 -5.53
C GLN A 121 4.90 5.57 -5.43
N VAL A 122 5.62 5.66 -6.54
CA VAL A 122 6.84 6.47 -6.62
C VAL A 122 6.58 7.62 -7.58
N PHE A 123 6.75 8.82 -7.07
CA PHE A 123 6.64 10.06 -7.82
C PHE A 123 8.04 10.58 -8.11
N PHE A 124 8.26 11.09 -9.30
CA PHE A 124 9.52 11.77 -9.58
C PHE A 124 9.38 12.88 -10.62
N THR A 125 10.36 13.76 -10.62
CA THR A 125 10.58 14.75 -11.67
C THR A 125 12.03 14.65 -12.13
N PRO A 126 12.27 14.58 -13.44
CA PRO A 126 13.63 14.53 -13.96
C PRO A 126 14.44 15.74 -13.55
N LYS A 127 15.74 15.55 -13.42
CA LYS A 127 16.68 16.65 -13.26
C LYS A 127 16.64 17.54 -14.51
N LYS A 128 16.63 18.82 -14.31
CA LYS A 128 16.68 19.80 -15.40
C LYS A 128 18.07 19.85 -16.05
#